data_fc97badb759f88a27086593f2293b115
#
_entry.id   fc97badb759f88a27086593f2293b115
#
_cell.length_a   1.000
_cell.length_b   1.000
_cell.length_c   1.000
_cell.angle_alpha   90.00
_cell.angle_beta   90.00
_cell.angle_gamma   90.00
#
_symmetry.space_group_name_H-M   'P 1'
#
loop_
_entity.id
_entity.type
_entity.pdbx_description
1 polymer ?
#
loop_
_entity_poly.entity_id
_entity_poly.type
_entity_poly.pdbx_seq_one_letter_code
_entity_poly.pdbx_strand_id
1 'polypeptide(L)'
;VGTAQYISPEQAQGQHATPQSDIYSLGIVAYEGLCGHRPFTGATPVDIAAAHVNNPVPPLPDSVDVQLREFVMSMLSKDPLDRPKDALTVSRTLSRIERRLLDQQTQLADTMVVPTGGRLPRRVVSRPHISLSTDGKEQG
;
A
#
# COMPACT_ATOMS: atom_id res chain seq x y z
N VAL A 1 -5.52 -9.30 -20.37
CA VAL A 1 -6.06 -9.67 -20.07
C VAL A 1 -6.65 -9.61 -19.07
N GLY A 2 -7.19 -8.90 -18.95
CA GLY A 2 -7.77 -8.66 -18.00
C GLY A 2 -8.19 -9.69 -17.34
N THR A 3 -8.01 -9.81 -16.32
CA THR A 3 -8.55 -10.85 -15.64
C THR A 3 -9.60 -10.29 -14.78
N ALA A 4 -10.61 -11.05 -14.54
CA ALA A 4 -11.69 -10.64 -13.67
C ALA A 4 -11.21 -10.39 -12.25
N GLN A 5 -10.04 -10.90 -11.90
CA GLN A 5 -9.52 -10.76 -10.55
C GLN A 5 -9.22 -9.32 -10.15
N TYR A 6 -8.94 -8.47 -11.12
CA TYR A 6 -8.55 -7.09 -10.86
C TYR A 6 -9.50 -6.06 -11.47
N ILE A 7 -10.61 -6.52 -12.02
CA ILE A 7 -11.55 -5.65 -12.73
C ILE A 7 -12.33 -4.81 -11.73
N SER A 8 -12.57 -3.55 -12.08
CA SER A 8 -13.39 -2.68 -11.23
C SER A 8 -14.88 -3.01 -11.39
N PRO A 9 -15.72 -2.65 -10.43
CA PRO A 9 -17.16 -2.89 -10.55
C PRO A 9 -17.77 -2.27 -11.81
N GLU A 10 -17.36 -1.06 -12.17
CA GLU A 10 -17.90 -0.41 -13.34
C GLU A 10 -17.46 -1.10 -14.63
N GLN A 11 -16.23 -1.62 -14.67
CA GLN A 11 -15.78 -2.37 -15.84
C GLN A 11 -16.49 -3.73 -15.92
N ALA A 12 -16.77 -4.36 -14.78
CA ALA A 12 -17.53 -5.59 -14.77
C ALA A 12 -18.94 -5.38 -15.32
N GLN A 13 -19.45 -4.15 -15.27
CA GLN A 13 -20.75 -3.81 -15.80
C GLN A 13 -20.68 -3.27 -17.23
N GLY A 14 -19.52 -3.37 -17.86
CA GLY A 14 -19.37 -3.00 -19.27
C GLY A 14 -18.91 -1.59 -19.53
N GLN A 15 -18.59 -0.85 -18.49
CA GLN A 15 -18.11 0.52 -18.69
C GLN A 15 -16.62 0.54 -18.99
N HIS A 16 -16.17 1.62 -19.58
CA HIS A 16 -14.76 1.77 -19.91
C HIS A 16 -13.92 2.01 -18.65
N ALA A 17 -12.65 1.64 -18.72
CA ALA A 17 -11.72 1.93 -17.65
C ALA A 17 -11.51 3.44 -17.55
N THR A 18 -11.39 3.92 -16.33
CA THR A 18 -11.07 5.30 -16.02
C THR A 18 -9.91 5.31 -15.05
N PRO A 19 -9.33 6.47 -14.74
CA PRO A 19 -8.31 6.52 -13.70
C PRO A 19 -8.81 5.95 -12.35
N GLN A 20 -10.09 6.13 -12.04
CA GLN A 20 -10.67 5.57 -10.82
C GLN A 20 -10.74 4.04 -10.87
N SER A 21 -10.94 3.47 -12.06
CA SER A 21 -10.93 2.03 -12.23
C SER A 21 -9.53 1.47 -11.95
N ASP A 22 -8.50 2.21 -12.39
CA ASP A 22 -7.12 1.81 -12.16
C ASP A 22 -6.79 1.84 -10.67
N ILE A 23 -7.32 2.82 -9.95
CA ILE A 23 -7.12 2.90 -8.50
C ILE A 23 -7.75 1.69 -7.80
N TYR A 24 -8.94 1.27 -8.25
CA TYR A 24 -9.56 0.07 -7.71
C TYR A 24 -8.67 -1.15 -7.95
N SER A 25 -8.19 -1.33 -9.19
CA SER A 25 -7.34 -2.48 -9.52
C SER A 25 -6.05 -2.47 -8.69
N LEU A 26 -5.46 -1.30 -8.49
CA LEU A 26 -4.29 -1.16 -7.63
C LEU A 26 -4.63 -1.52 -6.19
N GLY A 27 -5.82 -1.17 -5.74
CA GLY A 27 -6.31 -1.55 -4.42
C GLY A 27 -6.41 -3.06 -4.25
N ILE A 28 -6.81 -3.78 -5.29
CA ILE A 28 -6.85 -5.24 -5.24
C ILE A 28 -5.44 -5.81 -5.10
N VAL A 29 -4.47 -5.25 -5.83
CA VAL A 29 -3.08 -5.68 -5.73
C VAL A 29 -2.56 -5.43 -4.30
N ALA A 30 -2.86 -4.27 -3.74
CA ALA A 30 -2.44 -3.93 -2.38
C ALA A 30 -3.09 -4.86 -1.36
N TYR A 31 -4.38 -5.13 -1.53
CA TYR A 31 -5.10 -6.04 -0.63
C TYR A 31 -4.43 -7.41 -0.62
N GLU A 32 -4.18 -7.95 -1.81
CA GLU A 32 -3.56 -9.26 -1.94
C GLU A 32 -2.15 -9.25 -1.31
N GLY A 33 -1.40 -8.19 -1.50
CA GLY A 33 -0.08 -8.10 -0.90
C GLY A 33 -0.10 -8.05 0.61
N LEU A 34 -1.15 -7.49 1.20
CA LEU A 34 -1.23 -7.33 2.64
C LEU A 34 -1.75 -8.57 3.36
N CYS A 35 -2.60 -9.35 2.73
CA CYS A 35 -3.18 -10.49 3.42
C CYS A 35 -2.92 -11.84 2.75
N GLY A 36 -2.32 -11.85 1.58
CA GLY A 36 -1.91 -13.10 0.93
C GLY A 36 -2.93 -13.73 -0.01
N HIS A 37 -4.11 -13.14 -0.13
CA HIS A 37 -5.12 -13.65 -1.05
C HIS A 37 -5.96 -12.49 -1.57
N ARG A 38 -6.64 -12.74 -2.69
CA ARG A 38 -7.52 -11.73 -3.29
C ARG A 38 -8.82 -11.66 -2.52
N PRO A 39 -9.51 -10.51 -2.55
CA PRO A 39 -10.77 -10.37 -1.82
C PRO A 39 -11.90 -11.23 -2.40
N PHE A 40 -11.87 -11.49 -3.70
CA PHE A 40 -12.93 -12.23 -4.34
C PHE A 40 -12.37 -13.35 -5.18
N THR A 41 -12.99 -14.53 -5.07
CA THR A 41 -12.64 -15.68 -5.89
C THR A 41 -13.95 -16.28 -6.40
N GLY A 42 -13.86 -17.18 -7.35
CA GLY A 42 -15.04 -17.83 -7.89
C GLY A 42 -14.65 -18.89 -8.89
N ALA A 43 -15.61 -19.72 -9.25
CA ALA A 43 -15.36 -20.83 -10.16
C ALA A 43 -15.11 -20.35 -11.59
N THR A 44 -15.66 -19.20 -11.97
CA THR A 44 -15.51 -18.66 -13.33
C THR A 44 -15.18 -17.19 -13.26
N PRO A 45 -14.62 -16.63 -14.35
CA PRO A 45 -14.40 -15.18 -14.40
C PRO A 45 -15.70 -14.38 -14.21
N VAL A 46 -16.83 -14.88 -14.68
CA VAL A 46 -18.11 -14.18 -14.50
C VAL A 46 -18.47 -14.11 -13.02
N ASP A 47 -18.24 -15.19 -12.27
CA ASP A 47 -18.51 -15.20 -10.85
C ASP A 47 -17.65 -14.18 -10.11
N ILE A 48 -16.38 -14.07 -10.49
CA ILE A 48 -15.48 -13.13 -9.86
C ILE A 48 -15.90 -11.70 -10.19
N ALA A 49 -16.25 -11.43 -11.45
CA ALA A 49 -16.71 -10.10 -11.85
C ALA A 49 -17.98 -9.72 -11.09
N ALA A 50 -18.89 -10.65 -10.94
CA ALA A 50 -20.12 -10.39 -10.19
C ALA A 50 -19.82 -10.08 -8.73
N ALA A 51 -18.82 -10.73 -8.15
CA ALA A 51 -18.44 -10.46 -6.78
C ALA A 51 -17.88 -9.06 -6.61
N HIS A 52 -17.09 -8.57 -7.57
CA HIS A 52 -16.60 -7.20 -7.52
C HIS A 52 -17.75 -6.18 -7.52
N VAL A 53 -18.84 -6.50 -8.19
CA VAL A 53 -19.98 -5.60 -8.23
C VAL A 53 -20.82 -5.69 -6.97
N ASN A 54 -21.08 -6.90 -6.51
CA ASN A 54 -22.14 -7.15 -5.54
C ASN A 54 -21.72 -7.48 -4.13
N ASN A 55 -20.50 -7.99 -3.95
CA ASN A 55 -20.12 -8.51 -2.65
C ASN A 55 -19.29 -7.48 -1.88
N PRO A 56 -19.51 -7.35 -0.58
CA PRO A 56 -18.64 -6.46 0.20
C PRO A 56 -17.23 -7.01 0.25
N VAL A 57 -16.27 -6.12 0.28
CA VAL A 57 -14.87 -6.52 0.38
C VAL A 57 -14.62 -7.02 1.81
N PRO A 58 -14.09 -8.23 1.96
CA PRO A 58 -13.79 -8.71 3.31
C PRO A 58 -12.74 -7.81 3.97
N PRO A 59 -12.87 -7.54 5.26
CA PRO A 59 -11.92 -6.64 5.90
C PRO A 59 -10.51 -7.23 5.92
N LEU A 60 -9.53 -6.35 5.87
CA LEU A 60 -8.13 -6.75 6.04
C LEU A 60 -7.89 -7.15 7.49
N PRO A 61 -6.87 -8.01 7.75
CA PRO A 61 -6.59 -8.45 9.11
C PRO A 61 -6.23 -7.30 10.04
N ASP A 62 -6.54 -7.44 11.32
CA ASP A 62 -6.19 -6.44 12.33
C ASP A 62 -4.68 -6.25 12.47
N SER A 63 -3.87 -7.22 12.02
CA SER A 63 -2.43 -7.08 12.05
C SER A 63 -1.91 -6.04 11.07
N VAL A 64 -2.72 -5.63 10.10
CA VAL A 64 -2.35 -4.58 9.17
C VAL A 64 -2.62 -3.23 9.85
N ASP A 65 -1.69 -2.30 9.71
CA ASP A 65 -1.84 -0.96 10.28
C ASP A 65 -3.21 -0.36 9.92
N VAL A 66 -3.85 0.28 10.89
CA VAL A 66 -5.21 0.77 10.70
C VAL A 66 -5.33 1.82 9.60
N GLN A 67 -4.38 2.73 9.48
CA GLN A 67 -4.44 3.74 8.43
C GLN A 67 -4.27 3.11 7.06
N LEU A 68 -3.38 2.12 6.95
CA LEU A 68 -3.17 1.41 5.70
C LEU A 68 -4.41 0.60 5.35
N ARG A 69 -5.01 -0.09 6.32
CA ARG A 69 -6.25 -0.84 6.08
C ARG A 69 -7.34 0.07 5.53
N GLU A 70 -7.55 1.19 6.21
CA GLU A 70 -8.63 2.10 5.83
C GLU A 70 -8.39 2.69 4.44
N PHE A 71 -7.14 3.00 4.13
CA PHE A 71 -6.84 3.59 2.84
C PHE A 71 -7.03 2.58 1.72
N VAL A 72 -6.54 1.35 1.89
CA VAL A 72 -6.72 0.31 0.87
C VAL A 72 -8.22 0.03 0.68
N MET A 73 -8.98 -0.04 1.78
CA MET A 73 -10.42 -0.26 1.65
C MET A 73 -11.11 0.88 0.91
N SER A 74 -10.63 2.12 1.06
CA SER A 74 -11.19 3.23 0.30
C SER A 74 -10.93 3.09 -1.20
N MET A 75 -9.77 2.56 -1.58
CA MET A 75 -9.46 2.30 -2.99
C MET A 75 -10.42 1.26 -3.58
N LEU A 76 -10.97 0.40 -2.74
CA LEU A 76 -11.86 -0.67 -3.15
C LEU A 76 -13.34 -0.29 -3.02
N SER A 77 -13.64 0.97 -2.81
CA SER A 77 -15.02 1.44 -2.77
C SER A 77 -15.71 1.11 -4.10
N LYS A 78 -16.93 0.61 -4.01
CA LYS A 78 -17.69 0.25 -5.21
C LYS A 78 -17.99 1.47 -6.08
N ASP A 79 -18.29 2.59 -5.44
CA ASP A 79 -18.53 3.86 -6.14
C ASP A 79 -17.18 4.50 -6.45
N PRO A 80 -16.87 4.78 -7.72
CA PRO A 80 -15.61 5.43 -8.06
C PRO A 80 -15.39 6.76 -7.35
N LEU A 81 -16.47 7.47 -7.03
CA LEU A 81 -16.37 8.78 -6.38
C LEU A 81 -15.91 8.68 -4.94
N ASP A 82 -16.04 7.51 -4.32
CA ASP A 82 -15.60 7.31 -2.95
C ASP A 82 -14.14 6.88 -2.85
N ARG A 83 -13.50 6.64 -3.98
CA ARG A 83 -12.09 6.26 -4.03
C ARG A 83 -11.20 7.49 -3.95
N PRO A 84 -9.90 7.33 -3.66
CA PRO A 84 -8.98 8.45 -3.78
C PRO A 84 -9.09 9.10 -5.15
N LYS A 85 -8.88 10.40 -5.20
CA LYS A 85 -9.23 11.12 -6.41
C LYS A 85 -8.28 10.91 -7.58
N ASP A 86 -7.05 10.57 -7.33
CA ASP A 86 -6.08 10.35 -8.40
C ASP A 86 -4.87 9.55 -7.90
N ALA A 87 -4.04 9.14 -8.84
CA ALA A 87 -2.86 8.34 -8.53
C ALA A 87 -1.85 9.09 -7.67
N LEU A 88 -1.76 10.40 -7.84
CA LEU A 88 -0.84 11.20 -7.04
C LEU A 88 -1.27 11.19 -5.57
N THR A 89 -2.55 11.30 -5.32
CA THR A 89 -3.08 11.22 -3.95
C THR A 89 -2.77 9.85 -3.34
N VAL A 90 -2.92 8.77 -4.14
CA VAL A 90 -2.60 7.43 -3.66
C VAL A 90 -1.12 7.35 -3.28
N SER A 91 -0.25 7.80 -4.17
CA SER A 91 1.19 7.75 -3.95
C SER A 91 1.60 8.54 -2.71
N ARG A 92 1.07 9.75 -2.58
CA ARG A 92 1.40 10.60 -1.44
C ARG A 92 0.91 10.02 -0.11
N THR A 93 -0.29 9.46 -0.13
CA THR A 93 -0.86 8.89 1.08
C THR A 93 -0.08 7.67 1.53
N LEU A 94 0.26 6.78 0.59
CA LEU A 94 1.03 5.59 0.92
C LEU A 94 2.42 5.96 1.42
N SER A 95 3.06 6.96 0.82
CA SER A 95 4.38 7.40 1.27
C SER A 95 4.32 7.95 2.68
N ARG A 96 3.28 8.71 3.01
CA ARG A 96 3.12 9.27 4.35
C ARG A 96 2.91 8.16 5.38
N ILE A 97 2.10 7.17 5.04
CA ILE A 97 1.87 6.04 5.93
C ILE A 97 3.16 5.25 6.13
N GLU A 98 3.90 5.00 5.05
CA GLU A 98 5.16 4.29 5.12
C GLU A 98 6.15 5.02 6.02
N ARG A 99 6.27 6.32 5.86
CA ARG A 99 7.19 7.11 6.67
C ARG A 99 6.82 7.03 8.15
N ARG A 100 5.53 7.11 8.46
CA ARG A 100 5.09 6.99 9.84
C ARG A 100 5.43 5.63 10.43
N LEU A 101 5.24 4.58 9.65
CA LEU A 101 5.54 3.23 10.12
C LEU A 101 7.04 3.03 10.33
N LEU A 102 7.86 3.58 9.44
CA LEU A 102 9.30 3.50 9.60
C LEU A 102 9.77 4.28 10.82
N ASP A 103 9.20 5.45 11.06
CA ASP A 103 9.52 6.24 12.24
C ASP A 103 9.14 5.49 13.52
N GLN A 104 8.02 4.82 13.52
CA GLN A 104 7.60 4.04 14.67
C GLN A 104 8.54 2.87 14.93
N GLN A 105 9.00 2.21 13.88
CA GLN A 105 9.94 1.13 14.01
C GLN A 105 11.26 1.63 14.59
N THR A 106 11.71 2.79 14.15
CA THR A 106 12.95 3.37 14.64
C THR A 106 12.84 3.70 16.12
N GLN A 107 11.74 4.30 16.52
CA GLN A 107 11.52 4.63 17.91
C GLN A 107 11.45 3.39 18.78
N LEU A 108 10.80 2.36 18.31
CA LEU A 108 10.70 1.13 19.07
C LEU A 108 12.07 0.46 19.21
N ALA A 109 12.85 0.44 18.15
CA ALA A 109 14.19 -0.14 18.20
C ALA A 109 15.07 0.62 19.18
N ASP A 110 15.00 1.95 19.17
CA ASP A 110 15.76 2.76 20.11
C ASP A 110 15.37 2.44 21.55
N THR A 111 14.10 2.30 21.81
CA THR A 111 13.60 2.00 23.12
C THR A 111 14.08 0.63 23.59
N MET A 112 14.07 -0.34 22.69
CA MET A 112 14.43 -1.68 23.06
C MET A 112 15.91 -1.85 23.28
N VAL A 113 16.68 -1.02 22.65
CA VAL A 113 18.05 -1.18 22.73
C VAL A 113 18.70 -0.55 23.87
N VAL A 114 18.15 0.39 24.34
CA VAL A 114 18.66 1.11 25.30
C VAL A 114 19.33 0.57 26.37
N PRO A 115 18.99 -0.16 26.98
CA PRO A 115 19.41 -0.44 28.20
C PRO A 115 20.78 -0.63 28.30
N THR A 116 21.24 -1.26 28.54
CA THR A 116 22.42 -1.64 28.70
C THR A 116 23.38 -0.77 28.62
N GLY A 117 23.53 -0.27 29.12
CA GLY A 117 24.50 0.45 29.15
C GLY A 117 24.96 1.01 28.19
N GLY A 118 24.82 1.16 27.76
CA GLY A 118 25.22 1.65 27.06
C GLY A 118 25.39 2.50 26.38
N ARG A 119 25.83 2.71 25.87
CA ARG A 119 26.04 3.54 25.21
C ARG A 119 25.78 3.39 24.05
N LEU A 120 25.63 3.55 23.38
CA LEU A 120 25.26 3.47 22.34
C LEU A 120 25.50 4.09 21.34
N PRO A 121 25.54 4.03 20.71
CA PRO A 121 25.91 4.52 19.79
C PRO A 121 25.24 5.11 18.99
N ARG A 122 25.14 5.53 18.57
CA ARG A 122 24.51 6.11 17.94
C ARG A 122 24.43 6.41 16.90
N ARG A 123 24.41 6.50 16.46
CA ARG A 123 24.14 6.85 15.57
C ARG A 123 24.47 6.90 14.69
N VAL A 124 24.82 6.63 14.41
CA VAL A 124 25.15 6.65 13.68
C VAL A 124 25.06 6.70 12.72
N VAL A 125 25.13 6.57 12.36
CA VAL A 125 25.08 6.56 11.51
C VAL A 125 24.87 7.04 10.61
N SER A 126 24.80 7.31 10.36
CA SER A 126 24.53 7.75 9.58
C SER A 126 24.66 8.03 8.59
N ARG A 127 24.84 8.14 8.16
CA ARG A 127 24.91 8.48 7.19
C ARG A 127 25.51 8.50 6.40
N PRO A 128 25.84 8.28 6.14
CA PRO A 128 26.47 8.31 5.31
C PRO A 128 26.63 8.59 4.34
N HIS A 129 26.45 8.68 4.06
CA HIS A 129 26.68 8.87 3.15
C HIS A 129 27.19 9.36 2.58
N ILE A 130 27.20 9.67 2.56
CA ILE A 130 27.65 10.17 1.96
C ILE A 130 28.42 10.61 1.56
N SER A 131 28.69 10.75 1.57
CA SER A 131 29.50 11.17 1.14
C SER A 131 30.18 11.03 0.51
N LEU A 132 30.45 10.81 0.27
CA LEU A 132 31.18 10.65 -0.42
C LEU A 132 31.43 11.00 -1.36
N SER A 133 31.17 10.98 -1.61
CA SER A 133 31.37 11.28 -2.62
C SER A 133 32.08 12.13 -3.03
N THR A 134 32.23 12.47 -2.80
CA THR A 134 32.88 13.32 -3.15
C THR A 134 33.99 13.23 -3.39
N ASP A 135 34.24 12.82 -3.22
CA ASP A 135 35.24 12.73 -3.45
C ASP A 135 35.69 12.56 -4.42
N GLY A 136 35.59 12.19 -4.64
CA GLY A 136 36.02 11.92 -5.56
C GLY A 136 36.28 12.70 -6.36
N LYS A 137 36.14 13.10 -6.59
CA LYS A 137 36.37 13.75 -7.41
C LYS A 137 37.36 14.42 -7.54
N GLU A 138 37.68 14.39 -7.21
CA GLU A 138 38.48 14.94 -7.30
C GLU A 138 39.39 14.72 -7.77
N GLN A 139 39.61 14.31 -7.93
CA GLN A 139 40.43 14.06 -8.37
C GLN A 139 40.70 14.24 -9.26
N GLY A 140 40.38 14.26 -9.41
CA GLY A 140 40.64 14.41 -10.29
C GLY A 140 41.11 14.51 -10.84
#